data_6f79e4d945c362ca40ec0e3d4899a0bc
#
_entry.id   6f79e4d945c362ca40ec0e3d4899a0bc
#
_cell.length_a   1.000
_cell.length_b   1.000
_cell.length_c   1.000
_cell.angle_alpha   90.00
_cell.angle_beta   90.00
_cell.angle_gamma   90.00
#
_symmetry.space_group_name_H-M   'P 1'
#
loop_
_entity.id
_entity.type
_entity.pdbx_description
1 polymer ?
#
loop_
_entity_poly.entity_id
_entity_poly.type
_entity_poly.pdbx_seq_one_letter_code
_entity_poly.pdbx_strand_id
1 'polypeptide(L)'
;MMIFFFVGLTIAAVGRTAGEVVKEVRRQLKENPDIIEWKSKPNYAACVSLVTQAALKEMVLPGVLTVVMPVTIGLLFRAIGDATSRPLLGAEVLCSFVMFATVTGILMALFLDNVGGAWDNAKKYVESGHCGGKHSEAHKAAITGDTVGDPFKDTAGPALHVVIKLLSTTILVLAPMFVGGKS
;
A
#
# COMPACT_ATOMS: atom_id res chain seq x y z
N MET A 1 -0.46 -14.40 4.88
CA MET A 1 -1.16 -13.46 5.80
C MET A 1 -0.50 -12.09 5.81
N MET A 2 0.84 -11.93 6.01
CA MET A 2 1.53 -10.61 6.05
C MET A 2 1.18 -9.70 4.87
N ILE A 3 1.20 -10.21 3.64
CA ILE A 3 0.90 -9.43 2.42
C ILE A 3 -0.52 -8.84 2.46
N PHE A 4 -1.53 -9.65 2.82
CA PHE A 4 -2.92 -9.16 2.93
C PHE A 4 -3.06 -8.09 4.01
N PHE A 5 -2.37 -8.28 5.14
CA PHE A 5 -2.38 -7.30 6.22
C PHE A 5 -1.72 -5.99 5.79
N PHE A 6 -0.57 -6.07 5.10
CA PHE A 6 0.09 -4.92 4.50
C PHE A 6 -0.83 -4.16 3.54
N VAL A 7 -1.50 -4.86 2.62
CA VAL A 7 -2.46 -4.26 1.68
C VAL A 7 -3.61 -3.57 2.41
N GLY A 8 -4.19 -4.24 3.41
CA GLY A 8 -5.26 -3.65 4.23
C GLY A 8 -4.82 -2.37 4.94
N LEU A 9 -3.62 -2.35 5.52
CA LEU A 9 -3.07 -1.16 6.17
C LEU A 9 -2.86 -0.01 5.19
N THR A 10 -2.28 -0.27 4.01
CA THR A 10 -2.00 0.77 3.02
C THR A 10 -3.29 1.36 2.43
N ILE A 11 -4.28 0.54 2.09
CA ILE A 11 -5.57 1.02 1.57
C ILE A 11 -6.32 1.82 2.64
N ALA A 12 -6.34 1.35 3.88
CA ALA A 12 -6.96 2.08 4.99
C ALA A 12 -6.27 3.42 5.26
N ALA A 13 -4.94 3.49 5.12
CA ALA A 13 -4.16 4.72 5.25
C ALA A 13 -4.56 5.76 4.20
N VAL A 14 -4.71 5.36 2.93
CA VAL A 14 -5.19 6.25 1.85
C VAL A 14 -6.57 6.79 2.18
N GLY A 15 -7.50 5.92 2.62
CA GLY A 15 -8.86 6.32 2.96
C GLY A 15 -8.90 7.35 4.10
N ARG A 16 -8.08 7.16 5.15
CA ARG A 16 -7.96 8.13 6.25
C ARG A 16 -7.41 9.47 5.77
N THR A 17 -6.31 9.46 5.02
CA THR A 17 -5.66 10.67 4.51
C THR A 17 -6.59 11.43 3.55
N ALA A 18 -7.25 10.74 2.63
CA ALA A 18 -8.22 11.34 1.72
C ALA A 18 -9.37 12.03 2.49
N GLY A 19 -9.86 11.40 3.56
CA GLY A 19 -10.88 11.99 4.43
C GLY A 19 -10.42 13.29 5.09
N GLU A 20 -9.16 13.39 5.50
CA GLU A 20 -8.59 14.62 6.08
C GLU A 20 -8.44 15.72 5.02
N VAL A 21 -8.01 15.39 3.81
CA VAL A 21 -7.95 16.34 2.68
C VAL A 21 -9.33 16.89 2.35
N VAL A 22 -10.34 16.03 2.28
CA VAL A 22 -11.73 16.48 2.04
C VAL A 22 -12.21 17.45 3.12
N LYS A 23 -11.89 17.19 4.39
CA LYS A 23 -12.23 18.11 5.50
C LYS A 23 -11.54 19.46 5.33
N GLU A 24 -10.25 19.46 4.99
CA GLU A 24 -9.48 20.68 4.76
C GLU A 24 -10.03 21.49 3.58
N VAL A 25 -10.31 20.84 2.46
CA VAL A 25 -10.91 21.52 1.30
C VAL A 25 -12.26 22.12 1.66
N ARG A 26 -13.13 21.38 2.35
CA ARG A 26 -14.43 21.91 2.82
C ARG A 26 -14.27 23.09 3.78
N ARG A 27 -13.26 23.07 4.65
CA ARG A 27 -12.95 24.17 5.54
C ARG A 27 -12.60 25.43 4.74
N GLN A 28 -11.68 25.32 3.77
CA GLN A 28 -11.27 26.43 2.93
C GLN A 28 -12.45 27.05 2.14
N LEU A 29 -13.29 26.20 1.56
CA LEU A 29 -14.47 26.64 0.81
C LEU A 29 -15.50 27.33 1.70
N LYS A 30 -15.62 26.91 2.95
CA LYS A 30 -16.54 27.54 3.93
C LYS A 30 -15.99 28.91 4.42
N GLU A 31 -14.69 29.01 4.64
CA GLU A 31 -14.04 30.24 5.10
C GLU A 31 -13.91 31.27 3.97
N ASN A 32 -13.73 30.82 2.74
CA ASN A 32 -13.60 31.70 1.58
C ASN A 32 -14.44 31.17 0.38
N PRO A 33 -15.73 31.54 0.30
CA PRO A 33 -16.61 31.14 -0.80
C PRO A 33 -16.15 31.60 -2.20
N ASP A 34 -15.34 32.66 -2.27
CA ASP A 34 -14.82 33.22 -3.52
C ASP A 34 -13.93 32.23 -4.28
N ILE A 35 -13.47 31.17 -3.62
CA ILE A 35 -12.73 30.07 -4.24
C ILE A 35 -13.61 29.34 -5.27
N ILE A 36 -14.89 29.14 -4.96
CA ILE A 36 -15.85 28.45 -5.86
C ILE A 36 -16.07 29.28 -7.14
N GLU A 37 -16.07 30.60 -6.99
CA GLU A 37 -16.27 31.56 -8.10
C GLU A 37 -14.96 31.89 -8.84
N TRP A 38 -13.84 31.20 -8.51
CA TRP A 38 -12.50 31.44 -9.09
C TRP A 38 -11.94 32.85 -8.87
N LYS A 39 -12.50 33.60 -7.92
CA LYS A 39 -12.03 34.94 -7.54
C LYS A 39 -10.85 34.91 -6.58
N SER A 40 -10.71 33.81 -5.83
CA SER A 40 -9.62 33.60 -4.88
C SER A 40 -8.97 32.24 -5.11
N LYS A 41 -7.66 32.14 -4.80
CA LYS A 41 -6.92 30.87 -4.92
C LYS A 41 -7.02 30.06 -3.63
N PRO A 42 -7.24 28.73 -3.71
CA PRO A 42 -7.16 27.85 -2.54
C PRO A 42 -5.74 27.81 -1.97
N ASN A 43 -5.63 27.49 -0.69
CA ASN A 43 -4.34 27.23 -0.06
C ASN A 43 -3.86 25.81 -0.37
N TYR A 44 -3.25 25.62 -1.54
CA TYR A 44 -2.69 24.34 -1.97
C TYR A 44 -1.57 23.86 -1.04
N ALA A 45 -0.77 24.77 -0.49
CA ALA A 45 0.34 24.43 0.40
C ALA A 45 -0.15 23.73 1.68
N ALA A 46 -1.28 24.15 2.24
CA ALA A 46 -1.89 23.49 3.39
C ALA A 46 -2.30 22.05 3.06
N CYS A 47 -2.94 21.83 1.91
CA CYS A 47 -3.32 20.46 1.46
C CYS A 47 -2.10 19.57 1.23
N VAL A 48 -1.07 20.08 0.56
CA VAL A 48 0.18 19.33 0.30
C VAL A 48 0.89 18.98 1.61
N SER A 49 1.00 19.94 2.54
CA SER A 49 1.59 19.71 3.86
C SER A 49 0.85 18.62 4.64
N LEU A 50 -0.49 18.67 4.64
CA LEU A 50 -1.33 17.67 5.30
C LEU A 50 -1.09 16.27 4.72
N VAL A 51 -1.13 16.13 3.38
CA VAL A 51 -0.89 14.85 2.71
C VAL A 51 0.50 14.33 3.00
N THR A 52 1.53 15.18 2.95
CA THR A 52 2.91 14.77 3.21
C THR A 52 3.10 14.28 4.66
N GLN A 53 2.56 14.99 5.63
CA GLN A 53 2.63 14.59 7.04
C GLN A 53 1.87 13.29 7.29
N ALA A 54 0.66 13.16 6.73
CA ALA A 54 -0.13 11.94 6.84
C ALA A 54 0.59 10.76 6.19
N ALA A 55 1.15 10.93 4.99
CA ALA A 55 1.89 9.88 4.28
C ALA A 55 3.08 9.38 5.11
N LEU A 56 3.90 10.28 5.66
CA LEU A 56 5.05 9.90 6.50
C LEU A 56 4.62 9.11 7.75
N LYS A 57 3.54 9.54 8.40
CA LYS A 57 2.99 8.86 9.58
C LYS A 57 2.43 7.48 9.25
N GLU A 58 1.64 7.39 8.19
CA GLU A 58 0.96 6.16 7.79
C GLU A 58 1.93 5.10 7.22
N MET A 59 3.09 5.49 6.71
CA MET A 59 4.12 4.57 6.22
C MET A 59 4.86 3.81 7.34
N VAL A 60 4.84 4.30 8.57
CA VAL A 60 5.62 3.70 9.67
C VAL A 60 5.17 2.26 9.95
N LEU A 61 3.86 2.05 10.13
CA LEU A 61 3.35 0.74 10.51
C LEU A 61 3.55 -0.34 9.42
N PRO A 62 3.21 -0.11 8.13
CA PRO A 62 3.52 -1.05 7.07
C PRO A 62 5.02 -1.31 6.91
N GLY A 63 5.85 -0.27 7.03
CA GLY A 63 7.31 -0.40 6.94
C GLY A 63 7.90 -1.26 8.06
N VAL A 64 7.51 -1.02 9.30
CA VAL A 64 7.92 -1.82 10.46
C VAL A 64 7.48 -3.28 10.29
N LEU A 65 6.24 -3.52 9.87
CA LEU A 65 5.72 -4.86 9.63
C LEU A 65 6.60 -5.66 8.66
N THR A 66 7.02 -5.02 7.56
CA THR A 66 7.80 -5.65 6.50
C THR A 66 9.19 -6.11 6.97
N VAL A 67 9.79 -5.39 7.90
CA VAL A 67 11.14 -5.71 8.41
C VAL A 67 11.07 -6.58 9.67
N VAL A 68 10.24 -6.23 10.63
CA VAL A 68 10.21 -6.89 11.94
C VAL A 68 9.64 -8.30 11.84
N MET A 69 8.62 -8.52 11.03
CA MET A 69 7.96 -9.84 10.95
C MET A 69 8.90 -10.96 10.47
N PRO A 70 9.62 -10.84 9.33
CA PRO A 70 10.56 -11.89 8.91
C PRO A 70 11.71 -12.09 9.88
N VAL A 71 12.25 -11.00 10.45
CA VAL A 71 13.33 -11.09 11.46
C VAL A 71 12.85 -11.83 12.70
N THR A 72 11.68 -11.49 13.21
CA THR A 72 11.11 -12.19 14.39
C THR A 72 10.87 -13.66 14.11
N ILE A 73 10.30 -14.00 12.96
CA ILE A 73 10.08 -15.41 12.56
C ILE A 73 11.42 -16.15 12.46
N GLY A 74 12.41 -15.60 11.78
CA GLY A 74 13.72 -16.23 11.62
C GLY A 74 14.43 -16.48 12.96
N LEU A 75 14.44 -15.50 13.85
CA LEU A 75 15.05 -15.63 15.16
C LEU A 75 14.29 -16.59 16.09
N LEU A 76 12.96 -16.55 16.07
CA LEU A 76 12.13 -17.48 16.84
C LEU A 76 12.39 -18.93 16.43
N PHE A 77 12.36 -19.22 15.14
CA PHE A 77 12.59 -20.58 14.67
C PHE A 77 14.05 -21.00 14.75
N ARG A 78 15.02 -20.08 14.74
CA ARG A 78 16.40 -20.36 15.12
C ARG A 78 16.49 -20.84 16.57
N ALA A 79 15.89 -20.11 17.52
CA ALA A 79 15.89 -20.50 18.93
C ALA A 79 15.25 -21.88 19.17
N ILE A 80 14.13 -22.17 18.46
CA ILE A 80 13.50 -23.50 18.49
C ILE A 80 14.44 -24.56 17.88
N GLY A 81 15.12 -24.24 16.80
CA GLY A 81 16.09 -25.11 16.16
C GLY A 81 17.27 -25.48 17.05
N ASP A 82 17.82 -24.50 17.77
CA ASP A 82 18.88 -24.71 18.74
C ASP A 82 18.41 -25.64 19.89
N ALA A 83 17.18 -25.49 20.35
CA ALA A 83 16.58 -26.33 21.39
C ALA A 83 16.24 -27.75 20.91
N THR A 84 16.00 -27.95 19.61
CA THR A 84 15.58 -29.24 19.01
C THR A 84 16.69 -29.94 18.22
N SER A 85 17.94 -29.48 18.31
CA SER A 85 19.08 -29.98 17.54
C SER A 85 18.90 -29.89 16.01
N ARG A 86 18.17 -28.88 15.54
CA ARG A 86 17.96 -28.56 14.13
C ARG A 86 18.50 -27.17 13.77
N PRO A 87 19.83 -27.02 13.61
CA PRO A 87 20.48 -25.70 13.50
C PRO A 87 20.06 -24.88 12.28
N LEU A 88 19.47 -25.50 11.27
CA LEU A 88 19.00 -24.83 10.05
C LEU A 88 17.51 -24.47 10.07
N LEU A 89 16.77 -24.82 11.12
CA LEU A 89 15.31 -24.63 11.17
C LEU A 89 14.89 -23.16 10.93
N GLY A 90 15.62 -22.21 11.50
CA GLY A 90 15.37 -20.78 11.28
C GLY A 90 15.49 -20.38 9.81
N ALA A 91 16.54 -20.83 9.12
CA ALA A 91 16.76 -20.58 7.71
C ALA A 91 15.73 -21.26 6.81
N GLU A 92 15.37 -22.52 7.09
CA GLU A 92 14.34 -23.29 6.36
C GLU A 92 12.98 -22.60 6.40
N VAL A 93 12.54 -22.20 7.61
CA VAL A 93 11.24 -21.52 7.79
C VAL A 93 11.26 -20.16 7.12
N LEU A 94 12.37 -19.41 7.25
CA LEU A 94 12.49 -18.11 6.63
C LEU A 94 12.50 -18.18 5.10
N CYS A 95 13.20 -19.15 4.51
CA CYS A 95 13.15 -19.43 3.08
C CYS A 95 11.72 -19.68 2.59
N SER A 96 11.00 -20.55 3.30
CA SER A 96 9.59 -20.83 3.01
C SER A 96 8.72 -19.56 3.13
N PHE A 97 8.92 -18.79 4.19
CA PHE A 97 8.21 -17.52 4.40
C PHE A 97 8.41 -16.56 3.24
N VAL A 98 9.67 -16.35 2.79
CA VAL A 98 9.98 -15.44 1.67
C VAL A 98 9.36 -15.92 0.37
N MET A 99 9.47 -17.22 0.09
CA MET A 99 8.90 -17.82 -1.12
C MET A 99 7.38 -17.57 -1.19
N PHE A 100 6.65 -17.91 -0.13
CA PHE A 100 5.21 -17.70 -0.10
C PHE A 100 4.81 -16.22 -0.04
N ALA A 101 5.56 -15.38 0.67
CA ALA A 101 5.32 -13.94 0.70
C ALA A 101 5.54 -13.31 -0.69
N THR A 102 6.58 -13.74 -1.40
CA THR A 102 6.87 -13.26 -2.77
C THR A 102 5.77 -13.68 -3.74
N VAL A 103 5.39 -14.96 -3.77
CA VAL A 103 4.32 -15.44 -4.65
C VAL A 103 3.00 -14.72 -4.37
N THR A 104 2.60 -14.64 -3.09
CA THR A 104 1.38 -13.93 -2.69
C THR A 104 1.47 -12.44 -3.02
N GLY A 105 2.64 -11.83 -2.81
CA GLY A 105 2.88 -10.42 -3.12
C GLY A 105 2.76 -10.12 -4.60
N ILE A 106 3.33 -10.95 -5.47
CA ILE A 106 3.22 -10.81 -6.93
C ILE A 106 1.75 -10.92 -7.36
N LEU A 107 1.04 -11.96 -6.89
CA LEU A 107 -0.38 -12.15 -7.24
C LEU A 107 -1.24 -10.97 -6.80
N MET A 108 -1.03 -10.48 -5.58
CA MET A 108 -1.76 -9.32 -5.07
C MET A 108 -1.41 -8.03 -5.80
N ALA A 109 -0.15 -7.80 -6.12
CA ALA A 109 0.26 -6.61 -6.88
C ALA A 109 -0.39 -6.61 -8.27
N LEU A 110 -0.30 -7.73 -9.00
CA LEU A 110 -0.94 -7.88 -10.30
C LEU A 110 -2.48 -7.69 -10.22
N PHE A 111 -3.12 -8.25 -9.20
CA PHE A 111 -4.55 -8.06 -8.97
C PHE A 111 -4.90 -6.58 -8.77
N LEU A 112 -4.21 -5.89 -7.86
CA LEU A 112 -4.50 -4.50 -7.52
C LEU A 112 -4.24 -3.55 -8.69
N ASP A 113 -3.11 -3.72 -9.38
CA ASP A 113 -2.76 -2.88 -10.53
C ASP A 113 -3.75 -3.07 -11.69
N ASN A 114 -4.14 -4.31 -11.99
CA ASN A 114 -5.08 -4.60 -13.07
C ASN A 114 -6.50 -4.15 -12.74
N VAL A 115 -6.99 -4.40 -11.52
CA VAL A 115 -8.35 -3.98 -11.11
C VAL A 115 -8.44 -2.46 -11.08
N GLY A 116 -7.47 -1.79 -10.46
CA GLY A 116 -7.43 -0.32 -10.42
C GLY A 116 -7.32 0.28 -11.83
N GLY A 117 -6.44 -0.28 -12.66
CA GLY A 117 -6.27 0.14 -14.05
C GLY A 117 -7.52 -0.10 -14.91
N ALA A 118 -8.26 -1.18 -14.68
CA ALA A 118 -9.50 -1.46 -15.41
C ALA A 118 -10.57 -0.40 -15.13
N TRP A 119 -10.76 0.00 -13.88
CA TRP A 119 -11.73 1.05 -13.53
C TRP A 119 -11.34 2.43 -14.07
N ASP A 120 -10.06 2.80 -14.00
CA ASP A 120 -9.56 4.04 -14.60
C ASP A 120 -9.78 4.05 -16.14
N ASN A 121 -9.46 2.95 -16.81
CA ASN A 121 -9.71 2.81 -18.23
C ASN A 121 -11.21 2.86 -18.59
N ALA A 122 -12.06 2.25 -17.78
CA ALA A 122 -13.51 2.33 -17.95
C ALA A 122 -14.01 3.78 -17.84
N LYS A 123 -13.52 4.56 -16.86
CA LYS A 123 -13.83 5.99 -16.72
C LYS A 123 -13.39 6.76 -17.97
N LYS A 124 -12.16 6.58 -18.42
CA LYS A 124 -11.63 7.25 -19.62
C LYS A 124 -12.40 6.88 -20.87
N TYR A 125 -12.82 5.62 -21.02
CA TYR A 125 -13.64 5.16 -22.12
C TYR A 125 -15.01 5.86 -22.16
N VAL A 126 -15.67 6.01 -21.02
CA VAL A 126 -16.92 6.76 -20.93
C VAL A 126 -16.68 8.25 -21.23
N GLU A 127 -15.62 8.84 -20.69
CA GLU A 127 -15.27 10.25 -20.91
C GLU A 127 -14.95 10.58 -22.38
N SER A 128 -14.51 9.57 -23.16
CA SER A 128 -14.27 9.72 -24.61
C SER A 128 -15.55 9.72 -25.47
N GLY A 129 -16.72 9.69 -24.83
CA GLY A 129 -18.03 9.83 -25.49
C GLY A 129 -18.82 8.52 -25.57
N HIS A 130 -18.31 7.41 -25.09
CA HIS A 130 -19.03 6.13 -25.06
C HIS A 130 -20.02 6.08 -23.89
N CYS A 131 -21.01 5.20 -23.96
CA CYS A 131 -22.01 4.96 -22.90
C CYS A 131 -22.69 6.24 -22.36
N GLY A 132 -22.90 7.23 -23.20
CA GLY A 132 -23.53 8.50 -22.85
C GLY A 132 -22.57 9.63 -22.47
N GLY A 133 -21.25 9.38 -22.43
CA GLY A 133 -20.22 10.40 -22.21
C GLY A 133 -20.19 10.98 -20.80
N LYS A 134 -19.51 12.11 -20.66
CA LYS A 134 -19.40 12.85 -19.39
C LYS A 134 -20.78 13.24 -18.84
N HIS A 135 -20.92 13.19 -17.54
CA HIS A 135 -22.14 13.49 -16.76
C HIS A 135 -23.28 12.47 -16.87
N SER A 136 -23.13 11.39 -17.66
CA SER A 136 -24.08 10.28 -17.69
C SER A 136 -24.07 9.46 -16.40
N GLU A 137 -25.08 8.60 -16.18
CA GLU A 137 -25.10 7.67 -15.04
C GLU A 137 -23.93 6.67 -15.12
N ALA A 138 -23.57 6.24 -16.34
CA ALA A 138 -22.39 5.41 -16.56
C ALA A 138 -21.10 6.13 -16.12
N HIS A 139 -20.97 7.44 -16.37
CA HIS A 139 -19.83 8.24 -15.93
C HIS A 139 -19.76 8.32 -14.40
N LYS A 140 -20.88 8.55 -13.72
CA LYS A 140 -20.93 8.58 -12.25
C LYS A 140 -20.49 7.25 -11.63
N ALA A 141 -20.98 6.13 -12.19
CA ALA A 141 -20.59 4.79 -11.75
C ALA A 141 -19.09 4.53 -12.00
N ALA A 142 -18.57 4.94 -13.15
CA ALA A 142 -17.16 4.79 -13.50
C ALA A 142 -16.24 5.62 -12.60
N ILE A 143 -16.62 6.85 -12.24
CA ILE A 143 -15.90 7.68 -11.24
C ILE A 143 -15.85 6.97 -9.87
N THR A 144 -16.96 6.38 -9.44
CA THR A 144 -16.99 5.64 -8.17
C THR A 144 -16.02 4.45 -8.21
N GLY A 145 -16.02 3.68 -9.29
CA GLY A 145 -15.10 2.56 -9.50
C GLY A 145 -13.64 3.01 -9.50
N ASP A 146 -13.31 4.07 -10.21
CA ASP A 146 -11.97 4.65 -10.28
C ASP A 146 -11.50 5.15 -8.91
N THR A 147 -12.37 5.83 -8.16
CA THR A 147 -12.06 6.28 -6.78
C THR A 147 -11.71 5.12 -5.84
N VAL A 148 -12.34 3.96 -6.01
CA VAL A 148 -11.99 2.73 -5.28
C VAL A 148 -10.70 2.11 -5.82
N GLY A 149 -10.48 2.20 -7.12
CA GLY A 149 -9.31 1.64 -7.81
C GLY A 149 -8.01 2.41 -7.61
N ASP A 150 -8.10 3.73 -7.39
CA ASP A 150 -6.91 4.58 -7.21
C ASP A 150 -6.00 4.13 -6.06
N PRO A 151 -6.49 3.83 -4.84
CA PRO A 151 -5.66 3.25 -3.78
C PRO A 151 -4.99 1.93 -4.16
N PHE A 152 -5.60 1.15 -5.06
CA PHE A 152 -5.05 -0.13 -5.51
C PHE A 152 -3.87 0.08 -6.45
N LYS A 153 -4.09 0.78 -7.57
CA LYS A 153 -3.07 0.96 -8.63
C LYS A 153 -1.98 1.97 -8.27
N ASP A 154 -2.33 3.02 -7.52
CA ASP A 154 -1.42 4.14 -7.26
C ASP A 154 -0.72 4.06 -5.90
N THR A 155 -1.16 3.17 -5.00
CA THR A 155 -0.55 3.03 -3.67
C THR A 155 -0.23 1.59 -3.32
N ALA A 156 -1.21 0.71 -3.14
CA ALA A 156 -0.99 -0.63 -2.59
C ALA A 156 -0.24 -1.55 -3.57
N GLY A 157 -0.58 -1.52 -4.87
CA GLY A 157 0.10 -2.27 -5.92
C GLY A 157 1.59 -1.91 -6.01
N PRO A 158 1.94 -0.65 -6.30
CA PRO A 158 3.33 -0.20 -6.33
C PRO A 158 4.10 -0.44 -5.04
N ALA A 159 3.48 -0.27 -3.86
CA ALA A 159 4.10 -0.53 -2.58
C ALA A 159 4.47 -2.02 -2.41
N LEU A 160 3.66 -2.95 -2.90
CA LEU A 160 3.98 -4.38 -2.85
C LEU A 160 5.22 -4.74 -3.67
N HIS A 161 5.46 -4.10 -4.81
CA HIS A 161 6.69 -4.30 -5.58
C HIS A 161 7.94 -3.93 -4.76
N VAL A 162 7.85 -2.88 -3.95
CA VAL A 162 8.92 -2.48 -3.04
C VAL A 162 9.07 -3.48 -1.90
N VAL A 163 7.96 -3.93 -1.30
CA VAL A 163 7.95 -4.91 -0.20
C VAL A 163 8.63 -6.22 -0.60
N ILE A 164 8.31 -6.76 -1.78
CA ILE A 164 8.92 -8.00 -2.29
C ILE A 164 10.45 -7.86 -2.39
N LYS A 165 10.92 -6.74 -2.93
CA LYS A 165 12.36 -6.45 -3.03
C LYS A 165 13.00 -6.28 -1.66
N LEU A 166 12.35 -5.54 -0.77
CA LEU A 166 12.84 -5.29 0.59
C LEU A 166 12.93 -6.58 1.40
N LEU A 167 11.93 -7.46 1.33
CA LEU A 167 11.96 -8.77 1.97
C LEU A 167 13.17 -9.57 1.52
N SER A 168 13.36 -9.72 0.22
CA SER A 168 14.47 -10.51 -0.35
C SER A 168 15.83 -9.92 0.06
N THR A 169 16.01 -8.61 -0.02
CA THR A 169 17.26 -7.95 0.35
C THR A 169 17.54 -8.06 1.85
N THR A 170 16.54 -7.81 2.70
CA THR A 170 16.69 -7.88 4.17
C THR A 170 17.10 -9.28 4.60
N ILE A 171 16.49 -10.31 4.04
CA ILE A 171 16.81 -11.69 4.38
C ILE A 171 18.18 -12.10 3.89
N LEU A 172 18.58 -11.67 2.69
CA LEU A 172 19.92 -11.94 2.18
C LEU A 172 21.00 -11.32 3.10
N VAL A 173 20.82 -10.07 3.50
CA VAL A 173 21.77 -9.37 4.40
C VAL A 173 21.82 -10.00 5.78
N LEU A 174 20.69 -10.45 6.32
CA LEU A 174 20.58 -11.01 7.67
C LEU A 174 20.71 -12.54 7.68
N ALA A 175 20.94 -13.18 6.55
CA ALA A 175 21.03 -14.64 6.43
C ALA A 175 21.95 -15.32 7.49
N PRO A 176 23.15 -14.78 7.80
CA PRO A 176 24.02 -15.36 8.83
C PRO A 176 23.38 -15.40 10.22
N MET A 177 22.44 -14.51 10.51
CA MET A 177 21.75 -14.46 11.82
C MET A 177 20.75 -15.60 12.00
N PHE A 178 20.33 -16.26 10.94
CA PHE A 178 19.27 -17.29 10.97
C PHE A 178 19.81 -18.72 10.88
N VAL A 179 21.11 -18.86 10.65
CA VAL A 179 21.80 -20.16 10.65
C VAL A 179 22.36 -20.39 12.06
N GLY A 180 21.85 -21.39 12.75
CA GLY A 180 22.41 -21.84 14.01
C GLY A 180 23.75 -22.55 13.75
N GLY A 181 24.79 -22.10 14.38
CA GLY A 181 26.10 -22.74 14.36
C GLY A 181 26.74 -22.58 15.73
N LYS A 182 26.95 -23.66 16.46
CA LYS A 182 27.96 -23.66 17.51
C LYS A 182 29.31 -23.65 16.79
N SER A 183 29.99 -22.48 16.81
CA SER A 183 31.44 -22.43 16.67
C SER A 183 32.10 -23.18 17.83
#